data_41ab9cac139ec146c1fb37dc5852f9ae
#
_entry.id   41ab9cac139ec146c1fb37dc5852f9ae
#
_cell.length_a   1.000
_cell.length_b   1.000
_cell.length_c   1.000
_cell.angle_alpha   90.00
_cell.angle_beta   90.00
_cell.angle_gamma   90.00
#
_symmetry.space_group_name_H-M   'P 1'
#
loop_
_entity.id
_entity.type
_entity.pdbx_description
1 polymer ?
#
loop_
_entity_poly.entity_id
_entity_poly.type
_entity_poly.pdbx_seq_one_letter_code
_entity_poly.pdbx_strand_id
1 'polypeptide(L)'
;MGKRHQARELALKVLFQLESSEDDPEEVLRYHAAEGAATSDVAHFAGQLVRGVIANQEKLDGILSATSEHWKLEQMAKVDRIVLRIAVYEITIDRHVPTKAAINESIELAKTFSGEEAGRFVNGILGRVAASVT
;
A
#
# COMPACT_ATOMS: atom_id res chain seq x y z
N MET A 1 3.83 -12.98 -12.96
CA MET A 1 3.33 -11.89 -12.13
C MET A 1 3.31 -10.59 -12.88
N GLY A 2 2.24 -9.83 -12.76
CA GLY A 2 2.12 -8.56 -13.44
C GLY A 2 3.07 -7.52 -12.88
N LYS A 3 3.40 -6.54 -13.70
CA LYS A 3 4.29 -5.44 -13.32
C LYS A 3 3.73 -4.63 -12.15
N ARG A 4 2.42 -4.42 -12.10
CA ARG A 4 1.82 -3.67 -11.00
C ARG A 4 1.86 -4.44 -9.69
N HIS A 5 1.75 -5.77 -9.74
CA HIS A 5 1.92 -6.60 -8.54
C HIS A 5 3.34 -6.44 -7.99
N GLN A 6 4.34 -6.53 -8.86
CA GLN A 6 5.73 -6.36 -8.47
C GLN A 6 6.00 -4.96 -7.94
N ALA A 7 5.38 -3.94 -8.55
CA ALA A 7 5.51 -2.57 -8.10
C ALA A 7 4.94 -2.36 -6.71
N ARG A 8 3.80 -3.00 -6.40
CA ARG A 8 3.21 -2.91 -5.06
C ARG A 8 4.08 -3.57 -4.01
N GLU A 9 4.70 -4.72 -4.34
CA GLU A 9 5.64 -5.37 -3.42
C GLU A 9 6.84 -4.48 -3.16
N LEU A 10 7.39 -3.87 -4.21
CA LEU A 10 8.53 -2.98 -4.07
C LEU A 10 8.16 -1.76 -3.23
N ALA A 11 7.00 -1.15 -3.49
CA ALA A 11 6.53 -0.01 -2.72
C ALA A 11 6.34 -0.37 -1.24
N LEU A 12 5.80 -1.56 -0.96
CA LEU A 12 5.63 -2.03 0.41
C LEU A 12 6.98 -2.10 1.13
N LYS A 13 7.98 -2.68 0.49
CA LYS A 13 9.33 -2.81 1.08
C LYS A 13 9.94 -1.45 1.39
N VAL A 14 9.81 -0.50 0.47
CA VAL A 14 10.33 0.86 0.64
C VAL A 14 9.62 1.55 1.80
N LEU A 15 8.30 1.55 1.79
CA LEU A 15 7.52 2.22 2.83
C LEU A 15 7.71 1.58 4.19
N PHE A 16 7.91 0.26 4.23
CA PHE A 16 8.20 -0.45 5.47
C PHE A 16 9.51 0.06 6.09
N GLN A 17 10.56 0.20 5.29
CA GLN A 17 11.83 0.72 5.78
C GLN A 17 11.69 2.16 6.26
N LEU A 18 10.94 2.98 5.54
CA LEU A 18 10.77 4.39 5.89
C LEU A 18 9.99 4.61 7.19
N GLU A 19 9.21 3.62 7.64
CA GLU A 19 8.49 3.70 8.92
C GLU A 19 9.45 3.83 10.10
N SER A 20 10.63 3.25 10.01
CA SER A 20 11.58 3.21 11.12
C SER A 20 12.92 3.88 10.81
N SER A 21 12.99 4.67 9.75
CA SER A 21 14.22 5.37 9.38
C SER A 21 13.90 6.76 8.85
N GLU A 22 14.91 7.62 8.83
CA GLU A 22 14.80 8.96 8.25
C GLU A 22 15.53 9.04 6.92
N ASP A 23 15.72 7.87 6.27
CA ASP A 23 16.40 7.80 4.98
C ASP A 23 15.61 8.51 3.89
N ASP A 24 16.31 8.96 2.87
CA ASP A 24 15.68 9.59 1.71
C ASP A 24 14.85 8.56 0.93
N PRO A 25 13.55 8.81 0.71
CA PRO A 25 12.69 7.86 -0.01
C PRO A 25 13.22 7.46 -1.39
N GLU A 26 13.82 8.38 -2.13
CA GLU A 26 14.34 8.08 -3.46
C GLU A 26 15.55 7.14 -3.39
N GLU A 27 16.38 7.27 -2.38
CA GLU A 27 17.52 6.37 -2.18
C GLU A 27 17.08 4.99 -1.77
N VAL A 28 16.09 4.91 -0.87
CA VAL A 28 15.52 3.63 -0.42
C VAL A 28 14.88 2.91 -1.61
N LEU A 29 14.15 3.64 -2.43
CA LEU A 29 13.54 3.07 -3.63
C LEU A 29 14.59 2.50 -4.58
N ARG A 30 15.66 3.25 -4.86
CA ARG A 30 16.75 2.79 -5.73
C ARG A 30 17.38 1.52 -5.18
N TYR A 31 17.62 1.50 -3.87
CA TYR A 31 18.25 0.34 -3.23
C TYR A 31 17.41 -0.92 -3.40
N HIS A 32 16.13 -0.85 -3.05
CA HIS A 32 15.25 -2.02 -3.14
C HIS A 32 14.96 -2.43 -4.59
N ALA A 33 14.89 -1.47 -5.50
CA ALA A 33 14.71 -1.77 -6.91
C ALA A 33 15.93 -2.53 -7.46
N ALA A 34 17.14 -2.12 -7.09
CA ALA A 34 18.37 -2.78 -7.50
C ALA A 34 18.48 -4.18 -6.90
N GLU A 35 18.16 -4.32 -5.60
CA GLU A 35 18.20 -5.61 -4.91
C GLU A 35 17.25 -6.64 -5.54
N GLY A 36 16.10 -6.20 -5.96
CA GLY A 36 15.08 -7.04 -6.59
C GLY A 36 15.21 -7.15 -8.10
N ALA A 37 16.24 -6.53 -8.69
CA ALA A 37 16.43 -6.49 -10.13
C ALA A 37 15.17 -6.02 -10.87
N ALA A 38 14.52 -4.99 -10.34
CA ALA A 38 13.30 -4.45 -10.90
C ALA A 38 13.55 -3.82 -12.27
N THR A 39 12.61 -4.02 -13.20
CA THR A 39 12.67 -3.33 -14.48
C THR A 39 12.36 -1.84 -14.27
N SER A 40 12.69 -1.01 -15.27
CA SER A 40 12.43 0.42 -15.17
C SER A 40 10.92 0.72 -15.01
N ASP A 41 10.06 -0.08 -15.64
CA ASP A 41 8.60 0.08 -15.52
C ASP A 41 8.14 -0.20 -14.09
N VAL A 42 8.62 -1.30 -13.50
CA VAL A 42 8.26 -1.68 -12.13
C VAL A 42 8.75 -0.60 -11.16
N ALA A 43 9.99 -0.14 -11.32
CA ALA A 43 10.54 0.91 -10.47
C ALA A 43 9.76 2.22 -10.61
N HIS A 44 9.32 2.55 -11.82
CA HIS A 44 8.52 3.75 -12.08
C HIS A 44 7.16 3.68 -11.36
N PHE A 45 6.44 2.58 -11.51
CA PHE A 45 5.14 2.41 -10.84
C PHE A 45 5.30 2.39 -9.33
N ALA A 46 6.32 1.70 -8.82
CA ALA A 46 6.59 1.68 -7.38
C ALA A 46 6.88 3.08 -6.85
N GLY A 47 7.65 3.87 -7.60
CA GLY A 47 7.94 5.25 -7.24
C GLY A 47 6.70 6.10 -7.15
N GLN A 48 5.75 5.94 -8.07
CA GLN A 48 4.49 6.66 -8.03
C GLN A 48 3.70 6.31 -6.76
N LEU A 49 3.67 5.03 -6.39
CA LEU A 49 2.97 4.60 -5.18
C LEU A 49 3.65 5.15 -3.93
N VAL A 50 4.97 5.05 -3.84
CA VAL A 50 5.73 5.55 -2.68
C VAL A 50 5.52 7.05 -2.50
N ARG A 51 5.71 7.82 -3.55
CA ARG A 51 5.57 9.28 -3.49
C ARG A 51 4.14 9.69 -3.20
N GLY A 52 3.18 9.00 -3.83
CA GLY A 52 1.76 9.28 -3.61
C GLY A 52 1.32 9.02 -2.18
N VAL A 53 1.76 7.91 -1.59
CA VAL A 53 1.45 7.59 -0.20
C VAL A 53 2.07 8.61 0.74
N ILE A 54 3.35 8.95 0.54
CA ILE A 54 4.03 9.92 1.40
C ILE A 54 3.36 11.29 1.32
N ALA A 55 3.08 11.75 0.11
CA ALA A 55 2.48 13.07 -0.10
C ALA A 55 1.07 13.19 0.46
N ASN A 56 0.34 12.08 0.56
CA ASN A 56 -1.06 12.07 0.96
C ASN A 56 -1.31 11.32 2.26
N GLN A 57 -0.27 11.00 3.02
CA GLN A 57 -0.39 10.11 4.18
C GLN A 57 -1.43 10.59 5.19
N GLU A 58 -1.48 11.87 5.50
CA GLU A 58 -2.45 12.41 6.44
C GLU A 58 -3.89 12.16 5.97
N LYS A 59 -4.14 12.41 4.69
CA LYS A 59 -5.45 12.17 4.08
C LYS A 59 -5.82 10.70 4.07
N LEU A 60 -4.86 9.84 3.70
CA LEU A 60 -5.07 8.39 3.68
C LEU A 60 -5.38 7.86 5.08
N ASP A 61 -4.64 8.32 6.07
CA ASP A 61 -4.84 7.92 7.46
C ASP A 61 -6.19 8.39 7.98
N GLY A 62 -6.64 9.57 7.56
CA GLY A 62 -7.97 10.07 7.90
C GLY A 62 -9.08 9.17 7.38
N ILE A 63 -8.95 8.72 6.13
CA ILE A 63 -9.91 7.82 5.52
C ILE A 63 -9.93 6.47 6.25
N LEU A 64 -8.75 5.94 6.54
CA LEU A 64 -8.63 4.67 7.25
C LEU A 64 -9.18 4.76 8.67
N SER A 65 -8.92 5.84 9.38
CA SER A 65 -9.43 6.03 10.73
C SER A 65 -10.95 6.12 10.76
N ALA A 66 -11.54 6.78 9.77
CA ALA A 66 -12.99 6.89 9.66
C ALA A 66 -13.66 5.55 9.32
N THR A 67 -12.94 4.67 8.63
CA THR A 67 -13.48 3.40 8.14
C THR A 67 -13.23 2.24 9.11
N SER A 68 -12.15 2.31 9.86
CA SER A 68 -11.72 1.23 10.76
C SER A 68 -12.30 1.45 12.16
N GLU A 69 -13.54 1.03 12.36
CA GLU A 69 -14.30 1.29 13.58
C GLU A 69 -13.68 0.75 14.87
N HIS A 70 -13.02 -0.40 14.79
CA HIS A 70 -12.53 -1.11 15.98
C HIS A 70 -11.02 -1.07 16.15
N TRP A 71 -10.29 -0.48 15.19
CA TRP A 71 -8.84 -0.49 15.22
C TRP A 71 -8.27 0.89 14.95
N LYS A 72 -7.41 1.35 15.82
CA LYS A 72 -6.63 2.56 15.56
C LYS A 72 -5.47 2.19 14.67
N LEU A 73 -5.00 3.14 13.84
CA LEU A 73 -3.89 2.86 12.94
C LEU A 73 -2.65 2.35 13.67
N GLU A 74 -2.33 2.91 14.81
CA GLU A 74 -1.16 2.48 15.59
C GLU A 74 -1.30 1.09 16.19
N GLN A 75 -2.52 0.53 16.21
CA GLN A 75 -2.77 -0.83 16.69
C GLN A 75 -2.66 -1.87 15.59
N MET A 76 -2.63 -1.44 14.33
CA MET A 76 -2.51 -2.34 13.19
C MET A 76 -1.07 -2.82 13.03
N ALA A 77 -0.89 -4.04 12.53
CA ALA A 77 0.42 -4.51 12.13
C ALA A 77 0.99 -3.55 11.07
N LYS A 78 2.28 -3.29 11.14
CA LYS A 78 2.92 -2.33 10.22
C LYS A 78 2.67 -2.65 8.76
N VAL A 79 2.82 -3.94 8.37
CA VAL A 79 2.58 -4.36 6.99
C VAL A 79 1.14 -4.06 6.57
N ASP A 80 0.17 -4.42 7.42
CA ASP A 80 -1.24 -4.22 7.11
C ASP A 80 -1.56 -2.74 6.91
N ARG A 81 -1.03 -1.90 7.78
CA ARG A 81 -1.22 -0.45 7.69
C ARG A 81 -0.67 0.12 6.38
N ILE A 82 0.51 -0.34 5.98
CA ILE A 82 1.13 0.13 4.73
C ILE A 82 0.35 -0.37 3.52
N VAL A 83 -0.05 -1.64 3.53
CA VAL A 83 -0.87 -2.20 2.45
C VAL A 83 -2.16 -1.40 2.30
N LEU A 84 -2.80 -1.07 3.41
CA LEU A 84 -4.02 -0.28 3.40
C LEU A 84 -3.79 1.13 2.85
N ARG A 85 -2.69 1.78 3.21
CA ARG A 85 -2.37 3.10 2.67
C ARG A 85 -2.18 3.07 1.17
N ILE A 86 -1.46 2.07 0.66
CA ILE A 86 -1.26 1.92 -0.79
C ILE A 86 -2.61 1.73 -1.48
N ALA A 87 -3.46 0.86 -0.95
CA ALA A 87 -4.75 0.57 -1.55
C ALA A 87 -5.67 1.79 -1.55
N VAL A 88 -5.75 2.50 -0.43
CA VAL A 88 -6.59 3.70 -0.34
C VAL A 88 -6.10 4.77 -1.31
N TYR A 89 -4.79 4.90 -1.47
CA TYR A 89 -4.23 5.82 -2.46
C TYR A 89 -4.70 5.43 -3.88
N GLU A 90 -4.63 4.16 -4.23
CA GLU A 90 -5.05 3.70 -5.56
C GLU A 90 -6.56 3.83 -5.78
N ILE A 91 -7.35 3.64 -4.74
CA ILE A 91 -8.81 3.69 -4.84
C ILE A 91 -9.33 5.14 -4.91
N THR A 92 -8.76 6.03 -4.12
CA THR A 92 -9.32 7.37 -3.92
C THR A 92 -8.60 8.49 -4.66
N ILE A 93 -7.31 8.35 -4.92
CA ILE A 93 -6.50 9.44 -5.49
C ILE A 93 -6.01 9.09 -6.88
N ASP A 94 -5.24 8.02 -7.01
CA ASP A 94 -4.64 7.63 -8.28
C ASP A 94 -5.69 7.17 -9.30
N ARG A 95 -6.51 6.24 -8.90
CA ARG A 95 -7.67 5.77 -9.68
C ARG A 95 -7.37 5.21 -11.08
N HIS A 96 -6.15 4.81 -11.35
CA HIS A 96 -5.77 4.21 -12.63
C HIS A 96 -6.14 2.74 -12.75
N VAL A 97 -6.42 2.10 -11.60
CA VAL A 97 -6.76 0.68 -11.52
C VAL A 97 -8.19 0.57 -11.03
N PRO A 98 -9.01 -0.34 -11.58
CA PRO A 98 -10.35 -0.56 -11.04
C PRO A 98 -10.31 -0.87 -9.56
N THR A 99 -11.25 -0.35 -8.80
CA THR A 99 -11.31 -0.51 -7.35
C THR A 99 -11.23 -1.98 -6.93
N LYS A 100 -11.98 -2.85 -7.61
CA LYS A 100 -11.99 -4.27 -7.28
C LYS A 100 -10.61 -4.90 -7.47
N ALA A 101 -9.91 -4.52 -8.53
CA ALA A 101 -8.56 -5.03 -8.78
C ALA A 101 -7.58 -4.55 -7.71
N ALA A 102 -7.67 -3.28 -7.31
CA ALA A 102 -6.82 -2.74 -6.26
C ALA A 102 -7.05 -3.48 -4.94
N ILE A 103 -8.30 -3.77 -4.60
CA ILE A 103 -8.64 -4.51 -3.39
C ILE A 103 -8.09 -5.94 -3.44
N ASN A 104 -8.33 -6.65 -4.54
CA ASN A 104 -7.88 -8.04 -4.68
C ASN A 104 -6.35 -8.15 -4.59
N GLU A 105 -5.64 -7.22 -5.22
CA GLU A 105 -4.18 -7.22 -5.17
C GLU A 105 -3.67 -6.91 -3.77
N SER A 106 -4.35 -6.03 -3.05
CA SER A 106 -3.98 -5.69 -1.68
C SER A 106 -4.19 -6.87 -0.74
N ILE A 107 -5.26 -7.63 -0.94
CA ILE A 107 -5.51 -8.85 -0.16
C ILE A 107 -4.39 -9.85 -0.37
N GLU A 108 -3.98 -10.07 -1.62
CA GLU A 108 -2.90 -11.01 -1.92
C GLU A 108 -1.57 -10.55 -1.34
N LEU A 109 -1.30 -9.25 -1.39
CA LEU A 109 -0.10 -8.67 -0.82
C LEU A 109 -0.06 -8.87 0.70
N ALA A 110 -1.18 -8.61 1.37
CA ALA A 110 -1.29 -8.80 2.82
C ALA A 110 -1.10 -10.27 3.20
N LYS A 111 -1.70 -11.19 2.45
CA LYS A 111 -1.54 -12.61 2.69
C LYS A 111 -0.08 -13.05 2.57
N THR A 112 0.59 -12.55 1.54
CA THR A 112 1.98 -12.93 1.27
C THR A 112 2.91 -12.50 2.40
N PHE A 113 2.72 -11.32 2.95
CA PHE A 113 3.64 -10.75 3.94
C PHE A 113 3.17 -10.85 5.39
N SER A 114 1.88 -11.07 5.63
CA SER A 114 1.30 -11.13 6.99
C SER A 114 0.41 -12.33 7.26
N GLY A 115 0.07 -13.14 6.25
CA GLY A 115 -0.75 -14.35 6.42
C GLY A 115 -2.23 -14.17 6.13
N GLU A 116 -2.96 -15.28 6.23
CA GLU A 116 -4.38 -15.34 5.83
C GLU A 116 -5.28 -14.36 6.58
N GLU A 117 -5.07 -14.20 7.88
CA GLU A 117 -5.90 -13.28 8.66
C GLU A 117 -5.74 -11.84 8.22
N ALA A 118 -4.52 -11.46 7.81
CA ALA A 118 -4.25 -10.13 7.30
C ALA A 118 -5.07 -9.87 6.03
N GLY A 119 -5.19 -10.87 5.15
CA GLY A 119 -6.01 -10.76 3.95
C GLY A 119 -7.46 -10.46 4.28
N ARG A 120 -8.02 -11.17 5.26
CA ARG A 120 -9.40 -10.95 5.68
C ARG A 120 -9.60 -9.58 6.31
N PHE A 121 -8.66 -9.15 7.14
CA PHE A 121 -8.68 -7.84 7.79
C PHE A 121 -8.67 -6.72 6.74
N VAL A 122 -7.74 -6.80 5.80
CA VAL A 122 -7.60 -5.82 4.71
C VAL A 122 -8.87 -5.78 3.86
N ASN A 123 -9.42 -6.95 3.51
CA ASN A 123 -10.65 -7.03 2.72
C ASN A 123 -11.81 -6.29 3.41
N GLY A 124 -11.97 -6.50 4.71
CA GLY A 124 -13.05 -5.86 5.46
C GLY A 124 -12.95 -4.35 5.44
N ILE A 125 -11.77 -3.80 5.66
CA ILE A 125 -11.57 -2.35 5.67
C ILE A 125 -11.72 -1.78 4.27
N LEU A 126 -11.10 -2.37 3.27
CA LEU A 126 -11.15 -1.85 1.90
C LEU A 126 -12.55 -1.93 1.29
N GLY A 127 -13.33 -2.94 1.68
CA GLY A 127 -14.72 -3.01 1.27
C GLY A 127 -15.52 -1.80 1.74
N ARG A 128 -15.28 -1.36 2.98
CA ARG A 128 -15.93 -0.16 3.51
C ARG A 128 -15.42 1.11 2.84
N VAL A 129 -14.13 1.19 2.58
CA VAL A 129 -13.56 2.35 1.86
C VAL A 129 -14.21 2.46 0.48
N ALA A 130 -14.30 1.34 -0.25
CA ALA A 130 -14.89 1.33 -1.58
C ALA A 130 -16.35 1.78 -1.54
N ALA A 131 -17.11 1.32 -0.55
CA ALA A 131 -18.52 1.70 -0.39
C ALA A 131 -18.67 3.20 -0.11
N SER A 132 -17.71 3.80 0.61
CA SER A 132 -17.80 5.21 0.98
C SER A 132 -17.47 6.18 -0.15
N VAL A 133 -16.81 5.71 -1.21
CA VAL A 133 -16.39 6.57 -2.33
C VAL A 133 -17.24 6.39 -3.60
N THR A 134 -18.26 5.54 -3.56
CA THR A 134 -19.17 5.33 -4.70
C THR A 134 -20.41 6.20 -4.64
#